data_4374b8b892fa181c42f4bf879e9d2115
#
_entry.id   4374b8b892fa181c42f4bf879e9d2115
#
_cell.length_a   1.000
_cell.length_b   1.000
_cell.length_c   1.000
_cell.angle_alpha   90.00
_cell.angle_beta   90.00
_cell.angle_gamma   90.00
#
_symmetry.space_group_name_H-M   'P 1'
#
loop_
_entity.id
_entity.type
_entity.pdbx_description
1 polymer ?
#
loop_
_entity_poly.entity_id
_entity_poly.type
_entity_poly.pdbx_seq_one_letter_code
_entity_poly.pdbx_strand_id
1 'polypeptide(L)'
;MDNLKSWGVHYISNRNVRWNDAVMFDIDDTLIFTNGKPNVPIIELLYEAKRRGYKVIIITARPGFGHVIRWTIGQLKEYKIPY
;
A
#
# COMPACT_ATOMS: atom_id res chain seq x y z
N MET A 1 -6.27 -14.35 1.09
CA MET A 1 -5.50 -13.23 0.50
C MET A 1 -5.88 -12.99 -0.96
N ASP A 2 -6.00 -14.03 -1.76
CA ASP A 2 -6.38 -13.86 -3.17
C ASP A 2 -7.77 -13.25 -3.34
N ASN A 3 -8.72 -13.65 -2.50
CA ASN A 3 -10.07 -13.09 -2.54
C ASN A 3 -10.06 -11.59 -2.22
N LEU A 4 -9.21 -11.18 -1.27
CA LEU A 4 -9.09 -9.77 -0.91
C LEU A 4 -8.49 -8.96 -2.05
N LYS A 5 -7.44 -9.49 -2.71
CA LYS A 5 -6.81 -8.84 -3.85
C LYS A 5 -7.81 -8.71 -5.01
N SER A 6 -8.52 -9.79 -5.34
CA SER A 6 -9.49 -9.78 -6.42
C SER A 6 -10.61 -8.78 -6.17
N TRP A 7 -11.10 -8.73 -4.94
CA TRP A 7 -12.14 -7.78 -4.57
C TRP A 7 -11.64 -6.34 -4.69
N GLY A 8 -10.42 -6.07 -4.25
CA GLY A 8 -9.83 -4.74 -4.33
C GLY A 8 -9.64 -4.28 -5.78
N VAL A 9 -9.13 -5.16 -6.64
CA VAL A 9 -8.96 -4.84 -8.06
C VAL A 9 -10.32 -4.58 -8.71
N HIS A 10 -11.34 -5.39 -8.41
CA HIS A 10 -12.68 -5.19 -8.94
C HIS A 10 -13.25 -3.82 -8.53
N TYR A 11 -13.08 -3.44 -7.27
CA TYR A 11 -13.53 -2.14 -6.77
C TYR A 11 -12.87 -0.99 -7.55
N ILE A 12 -11.55 -1.06 -7.73
CA ILE A 12 -10.81 -0.04 -8.47
C ILE A 12 -11.27 0.01 -9.94
N SER A 13 -11.49 -1.15 -10.55
CA SER A 13 -11.89 -1.23 -11.97
C SER A 13 -13.27 -0.65 -12.24
N ASN A 14 -14.16 -0.75 -11.28
CA ASN A 14 -15.53 -0.25 -11.42
C ASN A 14 -15.63 1.24 -11.14
N ARG A 15 -14.54 1.89 -10.83
CA ARG A 15 -14.50 3.28 -10.45
C ARG A 15 -13.81 4.09 -11.53
N ASN A 16 -14.40 5.21 -11.94
CA ASN A 16 -13.74 6.12 -12.83
C ASN A 16 -12.61 6.83 -12.09
N VAL A 17 -11.41 6.73 -12.64
CA VAL A 17 -10.25 7.40 -12.06
C VAL A 17 -10.37 8.89 -12.30
N ARG A 18 -10.23 9.67 -11.24
CA ARG A 18 -10.27 11.12 -11.28
C ARG A 18 -8.95 11.68 -10.79
N TRP A 19 -8.71 12.94 -11.12
CA TRP A 19 -7.49 13.63 -10.76
C TRP A 19 -7.19 13.60 -9.25
N ASN A 20 -8.23 13.68 -8.42
CA ASN A 20 -8.09 13.70 -6.97
C ASN A 20 -8.45 12.37 -6.29
N ASP A 21 -8.67 11.32 -7.05
CA ASP A 21 -8.95 10.02 -6.46
C ASP A 21 -7.71 9.46 -5.78
N ALA A 22 -7.91 8.93 -4.58
CA ALA A 22 -6.82 8.38 -3.78
C ALA A 22 -7.23 7.04 -3.16
N VAL A 23 -6.25 6.15 -3.03
CA VAL A 23 -6.39 4.88 -2.32
C VAL A 23 -5.39 4.90 -1.18
N MET A 24 -5.85 4.58 0.04
CA MET A 24 -5.01 4.59 1.22
C MET A 24 -4.67 3.17 1.65
N PHE A 25 -3.39 2.96 1.99
CA PHE A 25 -2.90 1.68 2.50
C PHE A 25 -2.22 1.92 3.85
N ASP A 26 -2.59 1.09 4.83
CA ASP A 26 -1.89 1.02 6.10
C ASP A 26 -0.63 0.16 5.92
N ILE A 27 0.36 0.32 6.79
CA ILE A 27 1.60 -0.45 6.70
C ILE A 27 1.49 -1.75 7.49
N ASP A 28 1.33 -1.65 8.82
CA ASP A 28 1.41 -2.83 9.69
C ASP A 28 0.19 -3.75 9.51
N ASP A 29 0.48 -5.02 9.23
CA ASP A 29 -0.49 -6.08 8.95
C ASP A 29 -1.37 -5.82 7.72
N THR A 30 -1.02 -4.84 6.91
CA THR A 30 -1.65 -4.60 5.60
C THR A 30 -0.62 -4.77 4.49
N LEU A 31 0.38 -3.90 4.41
CA LEU A 31 1.46 -4.01 3.42
C LEU A 31 2.59 -4.91 3.91
N ILE A 32 2.88 -4.87 5.20
CA ILE A 32 3.96 -5.63 5.83
C ILE A 32 3.39 -6.32 7.06
N PHE A 33 3.54 -7.64 7.14
CA PHE A 33 3.10 -8.41 8.30
C PHE A 33 3.96 -8.10 9.52
N THR A 34 3.43 -8.39 10.70
CA THR A 34 4.12 -8.19 11.99
C THR A 34 5.48 -8.90 12.02
N ASN A 35 5.63 -10.04 11.33
CA ASN A 35 6.91 -10.75 11.23
C ASN A 35 7.91 -10.10 10.28
N GLY A 36 7.59 -8.95 9.70
CA GLY A 36 8.45 -8.22 8.78
C GLY A 36 8.40 -8.66 7.33
N LYS A 37 7.58 -9.65 7.00
CA LYS A 37 7.46 -10.13 5.62
C LYS A 37 6.46 -9.30 4.83
N PRO A 38 6.69 -9.11 3.52
CA PRO A 38 5.77 -8.34 2.70
C PRO A 38 4.47 -9.10 2.42
N ASN A 39 3.36 -8.38 2.41
CA ASN A 39 2.07 -8.93 2.03
C ASN A 39 1.91 -8.76 0.52
N VAL A 40 2.41 -9.70 -0.24
CA VAL A 40 2.52 -9.59 -1.69
C VAL A 40 1.17 -9.31 -2.38
N PRO A 41 0.05 -9.99 -2.08
CA PRO A 41 -1.21 -9.68 -2.73
C PRO A 41 -1.65 -8.22 -2.55
N ILE A 42 -1.43 -7.65 -1.38
CA ILE A 42 -1.82 -6.26 -1.12
C ILE A 42 -0.86 -5.29 -1.80
N ILE A 43 0.43 -5.60 -1.83
CA ILE A 43 1.42 -4.79 -2.54
C ILE A 43 1.10 -4.78 -4.05
N GLU A 44 0.71 -5.91 -4.61
CA GLU A 44 0.27 -5.97 -6.01
C GLU A 44 -0.99 -5.13 -6.24
N LEU A 45 -1.90 -5.10 -5.28
CA LEU A 45 -3.08 -4.24 -5.37
C LEU A 45 -2.69 -2.76 -5.38
N LEU A 46 -1.70 -2.40 -4.59
CA LEU A 46 -1.17 -1.04 -4.57
C LEU A 46 -0.58 -0.66 -5.94
N TYR A 47 0.21 -1.54 -6.55
CA TYR A 47 0.74 -1.31 -7.89
C TYR A 47 -0.38 -1.17 -8.92
N GLU A 48 -1.42 -1.98 -8.80
CA GLU A 48 -2.58 -1.90 -9.69
C GLU A 48 -3.28 -0.55 -9.56
N ALA A 49 -3.43 -0.05 -8.34
CA ALA A 49 -4.02 1.27 -8.11
C ALA A 49 -3.18 2.37 -8.77
N LYS A 50 -1.86 2.32 -8.63
CA LYS A 50 -0.97 3.29 -9.29
C LYS A 50 -1.07 3.19 -10.79
N ARG A 51 -1.08 1.98 -11.33
CA ARG A 51 -1.18 1.75 -12.77
C ARG A 51 -2.45 2.33 -13.35
N ARG A 52 -3.54 2.33 -12.59
CA ARG A 52 -4.84 2.89 -13.01
C ARG A 52 -4.96 4.40 -12.76
N GLY A 53 -3.91 5.04 -12.29
CA GLY A 53 -3.89 6.49 -12.12
C GLY A 53 -4.38 6.99 -10.77
N TYR A 54 -4.64 6.11 -9.81
CA TYR A 54 -5.00 6.52 -8.46
C TYR A 54 -3.78 7.10 -7.74
N LYS A 55 -4.01 8.14 -6.94
CA LYS A 55 -3.01 8.61 -6.00
C LYS A 55 -2.95 7.60 -4.86
N VAL A 56 -1.75 7.09 -4.56
CA VAL A 56 -1.55 6.14 -3.46
C VAL A 56 -1.03 6.89 -2.25
N ILE A 57 -1.69 6.70 -1.12
CA ILE A 57 -1.30 7.31 0.15
C ILE A 57 -1.01 6.19 1.13
N ILE A 58 0.19 6.21 1.71
CA ILE A 58 0.59 5.28 2.74
C ILE A 58 0.36 5.96 4.09
N ILE A 59 -0.43 5.31 4.95
CA ILE A 59 -0.69 5.81 6.30
C ILE A 59 -0.08 4.85 7.31
N THR A 60 0.27 5.36 8.49
CA THR A 60 0.83 4.52 9.53
C THR A 60 0.57 5.10 10.90
N ALA A 61 0.35 4.21 11.88
CA ALA A 61 0.30 4.56 13.29
C ALA A 61 1.67 4.45 13.97
N ARG A 62 2.73 4.14 13.21
CA ARG A 62 4.08 4.06 13.78
C ARG A 62 4.49 5.41 14.36
N PRO A 63 5.27 5.43 15.47
CA PRO A 63 5.73 6.68 16.04
C PRO A 63 6.54 7.53 15.06
N GLY A 64 6.40 8.85 15.15
CA GLY A 64 7.06 9.79 14.26
C GLY A 64 8.50 10.17 14.67
N PHE A 65 9.21 9.30 15.38
CA PHE A 65 10.61 9.54 15.72
C PHE A 65 11.51 9.32 14.51
N GLY A 66 12.60 10.10 14.42
CA GLY A 66 13.47 10.07 13.25
C GLY A 66 13.99 8.67 12.91
N HIS A 67 14.40 7.87 13.91
CA HIS A 67 14.90 6.52 13.67
C HIS A 67 13.79 5.58 13.18
N VAL A 68 12.55 5.75 13.64
CA VAL A 68 11.41 4.96 13.18
C VAL A 68 11.04 5.33 11.76
N ILE A 69 11.05 6.62 11.44
CA ILE A 69 10.79 7.11 10.09
C ILE A 69 11.80 6.51 9.10
N ARG A 70 13.09 6.56 9.43
CA ARG A 70 14.15 6.01 8.57
C ARG A 70 14.01 4.50 8.39
N TRP A 71 13.70 3.77 9.45
CA TRP A 71 13.45 2.33 9.38
C TRP A 71 12.25 2.02 8.49
N THR A 72 11.16 2.77 8.66
CA THR A 72 9.94 2.59 7.86
C THR A 72 10.21 2.82 6.38
N ILE A 73 10.88 3.92 6.04
CA ILE A 73 11.24 4.23 4.66
C ILE A 73 12.15 3.15 4.10
N GLY A 74 13.09 2.64 4.90
CA GLY A 74 13.97 1.54 4.50
C GLY A 74 13.19 0.28 4.14
N GLN A 75 12.17 -0.08 4.94
CA GLN A 75 11.31 -1.23 4.63
C GLN A 75 10.53 -1.02 3.33
N LEU A 76 9.95 0.16 3.14
CA LEU A 76 9.20 0.45 1.93
C LEU A 76 10.09 0.34 0.69
N LYS A 77 11.32 0.83 0.77
CA LYS A 77 12.29 0.72 -0.33
C LYS A 77 12.71 -0.72 -0.55
N GLU A 78 12.96 -1.48 0.51
CA GLU A 78 13.37 -2.88 0.42
C GLU A 78 12.36 -3.71 -0.35
N TYR A 79 11.07 -3.50 -0.08
CA TYR A 79 9.99 -4.23 -0.73
C TYR A 79 9.46 -3.51 -1.97
N LYS A 80 10.12 -2.44 -2.41
CA LYS A 80 9.76 -1.67 -3.60
C LYS A 80 8.33 -1.15 -3.56
N ILE A 81 7.89 -0.75 -2.37
CA ILE A 81 6.57 -0.15 -2.17
C ILE A 81 6.68 1.34 -2.46
N PRO A 82 5.97 1.86 -3.47
CA PRO A 82 5.99 3.29 -3.77
C PRO A 82 5.26 4.10 -2.69
N TYR A 83 5.75 5.28 -2.41
CA TYR A 83 5.16 6.17 -1.39
C TYR A 83 5.28 7.63 -1.80
#